data_6b1c8f047349363db5d10efd272ee62f
#
_entry.id   6b1c8f047349363db5d10efd272ee62f
#
_cell.length_a   1.000
_cell.length_b   1.000
_cell.length_c   1.000
_cell.angle_alpha   90.00
_cell.angle_beta   90.00
_cell.angle_gamma   90.00
#
_symmetry.space_group_name_H-M   'P 1'
#
loop_
_entity.id
_entity.type
_entity.pdbx_description
1 polymer ?
#
loop_
_entity_poly.entity_id
_entity_poly.type
_entity_poly.pdbx_seq_one_letter_code
_entity_poly.pdbx_strand_id
1 'polypeptide(L)'
;MGMKIVIAGAGDMGYHLAEQLSFDNKDIVLIDTDKDVLDNVASHLDVLTIVGDSTSIEVLKNANVQDAAMLMAVTTSEKTNIVTASLAKQLGAKRVIARVRTHDYLLPEHEVYFNQIGIDNIISPTMLCSSEIKRMLKNSSFTDVFEFEEGKLNVVGITLDQYSTLVNKQISEMSKNSIFEDIRIIAIVRGQMTIIPRGNTYIRNNDHVFFISNKKAVESILDL
;
A
#
# COMPACT_ATOMS: atom_id res chain seq x y z
N MET A 1 1.21 17.57 -20.59
CA MET A 1 1.56 16.16 -20.85
C MET A 1 1.22 15.37 -19.59
N GLY A 2 0.43 14.32 -19.73
CA GLY A 2 0.10 13.41 -18.63
C GLY A 2 1.35 12.70 -18.11
N MET A 3 1.28 12.15 -16.91
CA MET A 3 2.35 11.32 -16.34
C MET A 3 2.32 9.94 -17.05
N LYS A 4 3.36 9.61 -17.83
CA LYS A 4 3.47 8.34 -18.52
C LYS A 4 3.80 7.21 -17.56
N ILE A 5 3.03 6.13 -17.63
CA ILE A 5 3.23 4.89 -16.87
C ILE A 5 3.30 3.72 -17.84
N VAL A 6 4.31 2.88 -17.69
CA VAL A 6 4.46 1.64 -18.46
C VAL A 6 4.20 0.45 -17.54
N ILE A 7 3.34 -0.46 -17.95
CA ILE A 7 2.99 -1.68 -17.23
C ILE A 7 3.40 -2.87 -18.09
N ALA A 8 4.28 -3.72 -17.59
CA ALA A 8 4.67 -4.97 -18.25
C ALA A 8 3.93 -6.15 -17.59
N GLY A 9 3.10 -6.81 -18.37
CA GLY A 9 2.15 -7.85 -17.96
C GLY A 9 0.71 -7.32 -17.96
N ALA A 10 -0.16 -7.88 -18.82
CA ALA A 10 -1.56 -7.51 -18.95
C ALA A 10 -2.53 -8.53 -18.30
N GLY A 11 -2.02 -9.45 -17.47
CA GLY A 11 -2.86 -10.32 -16.64
C GLY A 11 -3.63 -9.55 -15.58
N ASP A 12 -4.34 -10.23 -14.68
CA ASP A 12 -5.25 -9.64 -13.69
C ASP A 12 -4.66 -8.40 -12.99
N MET A 13 -3.41 -8.49 -12.52
CA MET A 13 -2.78 -7.37 -11.82
C MET A 13 -2.52 -6.17 -12.75
N GLY A 14 -1.99 -6.42 -13.94
CA GLY A 14 -1.72 -5.34 -14.91
C GLY A 14 -3.00 -4.68 -15.41
N TYR A 15 -4.03 -5.47 -15.68
CA TYR A 15 -5.35 -4.97 -16.04
C TYR A 15 -5.91 -4.03 -14.97
N HIS A 16 -6.00 -4.47 -13.72
CA HIS A 16 -6.56 -3.65 -12.64
C HIS A 16 -5.72 -2.40 -12.34
N LEU A 17 -4.38 -2.48 -12.46
CA LEU A 17 -3.54 -1.30 -12.35
C LEU A 17 -3.81 -0.31 -13.48
N ALA A 18 -3.92 -0.78 -14.73
CA ALA A 18 -4.24 0.07 -15.86
C ALA A 18 -5.63 0.69 -15.72
N GLU A 19 -6.62 -0.08 -15.28
CA GLU A 19 -7.98 0.39 -15.02
C GLU A 19 -8.00 1.51 -13.99
N GLN A 20 -7.44 1.30 -12.81
CA GLN A 20 -7.42 2.31 -11.75
C GLN A 20 -6.67 3.59 -12.17
N LEU A 21 -5.53 3.43 -12.85
CA LEU A 21 -4.71 4.57 -13.27
C LEU A 21 -5.29 5.33 -14.47
N SER A 22 -6.13 4.71 -15.30
CA SER A 22 -6.82 5.37 -16.41
C SER A 22 -7.80 6.44 -15.93
N PHE A 23 -8.41 6.27 -14.77
CA PHE A 23 -9.30 7.29 -14.18
C PHE A 23 -8.55 8.56 -13.74
N ASP A 24 -7.23 8.49 -13.56
CA ASP A 24 -6.39 9.60 -13.08
C ASP A 24 -5.77 10.45 -14.21
N ASN A 25 -6.26 10.33 -15.46
CA ASN A 25 -5.71 11.00 -16.64
C ASN A 25 -4.18 10.75 -16.82
N LYS A 26 -3.74 9.49 -16.68
CA LYS A 26 -2.37 9.05 -16.92
C LYS A 26 -2.22 8.50 -18.34
N ASP A 27 -1.07 8.72 -18.97
CA ASP A 27 -0.72 8.09 -20.24
C ASP A 27 -0.21 6.67 -19.96
N ILE A 28 -1.04 5.67 -20.19
CA ILE A 28 -0.72 4.28 -19.84
C ILE A 28 -0.29 3.51 -21.09
N VAL A 29 0.83 2.79 -21.00
CA VAL A 29 1.30 1.83 -21.99
C VAL A 29 1.34 0.46 -21.36
N LEU A 30 0.64 -0.52 -21.94
CA LEU A 30 0.60 -1.90 -21.48
C LEU A 30 1.35 -2.80 -22.44
N ILE A 31 2.27 -3.62 -21.93
CA ILE A 31 3.08 -4.56 -22.71
C ILE A 31 2.73 -5.98 -22.27
N ASP A 32 2.41 -6.86 -23.22
CA ASP A 32 2.26 -8.30 -22.99
C ASP A 32 2.64 -9.08 -24.24
N THR A 33 2.96 -10.35 -24.09
CA THR A 33 3.21 -11.28 -25.21
C THR A 33 1.91 -11.80 -25.81
N ASP A 34 0.81 -11.78 -25.06
CA ASP A 34 -0.49 -12.26 -25.45
C ASP A 34 -1.33 -11.14 -26.08
N LYS A 35 -1.50 -11.26 -27.40
CA LYS A 35 -2.28 -10.28 -28.18
C LYS A 35 -3.75 -10.27 -27.79
N ASP A 36 -4.36 -11.44 -27.54
CA ASP A 36 -5.79 -11.53 -27.26
C ASP A 36 -6.12 -10.85 -25.91
N VAL A 37 -5.22 -10.98 -24.93
CA VAL A 37 -5.32 -10.26 -23.64
C VAL A 37 -5.23 -8.76 -23.87
N LEU A 38 -4.29 -8.29 -24.69
CA LEU A 38 -4.13 -6.86 -24.99
C LEU A 38 -5.30 -6.28 -25.77
N ASP A 39 -5.84 -7.01 -26.73
CA ASP A 39 -7.03 -6.62 -27.50
C ASP A 39 -8.26 -6.50 -26.59
N ASN A 40 -8.40 -7.40 -25.62
CA ASN A 40 -9.45 -7.30 -24.60
C ASN A 40 -9.27 -6.03 -23.75
N VAL A 41 -8.07 -5.75 -23.25
CA VAL A 41 -7.80 -4.54 -22.46
C VAL A 41 -8.12 -3.28 -23.27
N ALA A 42 -7.65 -3.18 -24.50
CA ALA A 42 -7.85 -2.02 -25.38
C ALA A 42 -9.33 -1.78 -25.72
N SER A 43 -10.17 -2.84 -25.67
CA SER A 43 -11.62 -2.70 -25.88
C SER A 43 -12.36 -2.08 -24.71
N HIS A 44 -11.77 -2.06 -23.50
CA HIS A 44 -12.39 -1.58 -22.26
C HIS A 44 -11.72 -0.34 -21.67
N LEU A 45 -10.42 -0.15 -21.95
CA LEU A 45 -9.63 0.93 -21.37
C LEU A 45 -8.97 1.78 -22.44
N ASP A 46 -8.90 3.09 -22.22
CA ASP A 46 -8.15 4.02 -23.08
C ASP A 46 -6.65 3.96 -22.73
N VAL A 47 -5.96 2.93 -23.22
CA VAL A 47 -4.55 2.65 -22.99
C VAL A 47 -3.85 2.25 -24.28
N LEU A 48 -2.58 2.56 -24.42
CA LEU A 48 -1.76 2.07 -25.52
C LEU A 48 -1.27 0.65 -25.21
N THR A 49 -1.48 -0.28 -26.13
CA THR A 49 -1.03 -1.67 -25.98
C THR A 49 0.13 -1.98 -26.94
N ILE A 50 1.10 -2.76 -26.48
CA ILE A 50 2.26 -3.21 -27.25
C ILE A 50 2.41 -4.72 -27.06
N VAL A 51 2.30 -5.46 -28.16
CA VAL A 51 2.54 -6.91 -28.16
C VAL A 51 4.04 -7.16 -28.21
N GLY A 52 4.59 -7.84 -27.21
CA GLY A 52 6.01 -8.19 -27.18
C GLY A 52 6.52 -8.65 -25.83
N ASP A 53 7.73 -9.18 -25.83
CA ASP A 53 8.45 -9.55 -24.60
C ASP A 53 9.01 -8.29 -23.94
N SER A 54 8.60 -8.03 -22.72
CA SER A 54 9.04 -6.86 -21.94
C SER A 54 10.53 -6.89 -21.56
N THR A 55 11.22 -8.02 -21.75
CA THR A 55 12.68 -8.09 -21.60
C THR A 55 13.43 -7.64 -22.87
N SER A 56 12.73 -7.38 -23.96
CA SER A 56 13.32 -6.85 -25.18
C SER A 56 13.53 -5.34 -25.09
N ILE A 57 14.77 -4.90 -25.31
CA ILE A 57 15.12 -3.47 -25.35
C ILE A 57 14.34 -2.73 -26.43
N GLU A 58 14.07 -3.37 -27.56
CA GLU A 58 13.29 -2.79 -28.65
C GLU A 58 11.84 -2.53 -28.23
N VAL A 59 11.21 -3.51 -27.57
CA VAL A 59 9.83 -3.39 -27.05
C VAL A 59 9.76 -2.27 -25.99
N LEU A 60 10.71 -2.20 -25.09
CA LEU A 60 10.79 -1.13 -24.10
C LEU A 60 10.99 0.25 -24.72
N LYS A 61 11.82 0.36 -25.78
CA LYS A 61 11.98 1.60 -26.54
C LYS A 61 10.70 2.00 -27.27
N ASN A 62 9.99 1.05 -27.88
CA ASN A 62 8.70 1.29 -28.53
C ASN A 62 7.63 1.77 -27.55
N ALA A 63 7.71 1.34 -26.29
CA ALA A 63 6.89 1.87 -25.19
C ALA A 63 7.32 3.26 -24.72
N ASN A 64 8.40 3.83 -25.28
CA ASN A 64 9.01 5.08 -24.84
C ASN A 64 9.29 5.09 -23.33
N VAL A 65 9.93 4.02 -22.83
CA VAL A 65 10.18 3.83 -21.41
C VAL A 65 11.10 4.91 -20.83
N GLN A 66 11.96 5.52 -21.67
CA GLN A 66 12.84 6.62 -21.29
C GLN A 66 12.07 7.86 -20.77
N ASP A 67 10.84 8.05 -21.24
CA ASP A 67 9.98 9.17 -20.83
C ASP A 67 9.02 8.77 -19.70
N ALA A 68 9.06 7.51 -19.26
CA ALA A 68 8.17 7.01 -18.23
C ALA A 68 8.51 7.57 -16.85
N ALA A 69 7.50 8.10 -16.17
CA ALA A 69 7.60 8.45 -14.76
C ALA A 69 7.71 7.19 -13.90
N MET A 70 7.11 6.09 -14.35
CA MET A 70 7.16 4.80 -13.67
C MET A 70 7.02 3.64 -14.66
N LEU A 71 7.77 2.55 -14.41
CA LEU A 71 7.50 1.24 -15.01
C LEU A 71 7.18 0.24 -13.89
N MET A 72 6.11 -0.52 -14.08
CA MET A 72 5.69 -1.61 -13.21
C MET A 72 5.76 -2.94 -13.95
N ALA A 73 6.69 -3.82 -13.57
CA ALA A 73 6.80 -5.17 -14.13
C ALA A 73 6.02 -6.14 -13.23
N VAL A 74 4.86 -6.59 -13.71
CA VAL A 74 3.87 -7.36 -12.94
C VAL A 74 3.44 -8.66 -13.62
N THR A 75 4.27 -9.17 -14.54
CA THR A 75 4.02 -10.48 -15.19
C THR A 75 3.97 -11.61 -14.16
N THR A 76 3.61 -12.81 -14.59
CA THR A 76 3.60 -14.00 -13.72
C THR A 76 5.01 -14.50 -13.38
N SER A 77 6.04 -14.10 -14.13
CA SER A 77 7.44 -14.50 -13.95
C SER A 77 8.23 -13.42 -13.21
N GLU A 78 8.65 -13.68 -11.98
CA GLU A 78 9.50 -12.75 -11.22
C GLU A 78 10.85 -12.46 -11.89
N LYS A 79 11.42 -13.46 -12.59
CA LYS A 79 12.68 -13.29 -13.34
C LYS A 79 12.49 -12.29 -14.47
N THR A 80 11.41 -12.42 -15.24
CA THR A 80 11.03 -11.45 -16.28
C THR A 80 10.84 -10.06 -15.67
N ASN A 81 10.15 -9.96 -14.54
CA ASN A 81 9.89 -8.68 -13.88
C ASN A 81 11.18 -7.99 -13.43
N ILE A 82 12.12 -8.74 -12.84
CA ILE A 82 13.43 -8.21 -12.40
C ILE A 82 14.24 -7.72 -13.61
N VAL A 83 14.33 -8.52 -14.67
CA VAL A 83 15.06 -8.14 -15.90
C VAL A 83 14.41 -6.91 -16.54
N THR A 84 13.10 -6.93 -16.74
CA THR A 84 12.35 -5.81 -17.34
C THR A 84 12.55 -4.51 -16.55
N ALA A 85 12.39 -4.54 -15.22
CA ALA A 85 12.56 -3.36 -14.36
C ALA A 85 14.00 -2.81 -14.43
N SER A 86 15.00 -3.70 -14.36
CA SER A 86 16.41 -3.28 -14.45
C SER A 86 16.73 -2.66 -15.81
N LEU A 87 16.31 -3.26 -16.92
CA LEU A 87 16.51 -2.71 -18.27
C LEU A 87 15.77 -1.37 -18.44
N ALA A 88 14.55 -1.28 -17.97
CA ALA A 88 13.77 -0.04 -18.03
C ALA A 88 14.45 1.12 -17.28
N LYS A 89 15.03 0.83 -16.12
CA LYS A 89 15.81 1.83 -15.36
C LYS A 89 17.02 2.30 -16.14
N GLN A 90 17.76 1.38 -16.73
CA GLN A 90 18.95 1.70 -17.57
C GLN A 90 18.55 2.50 -18.82
N LEU A 91 17.37 2.29 -19.35
CA LEU A 91 16.83 3.03 -20.50
C LEU A 91 16.28 4.42 -20.11
N GLY A 92 16.17 4.74 -18.83
CA GLY A 92 15.80 6.09 -18.36
C GLY A 92 14.48 6.22 -17.61
N ALA A 93 13.76 5.12 -17.33
CA ALA A 93 12.57 5.19 -16.48
C ALA A 93 12.90 5.81 -15.11
N LYS A 94 12.09 6.77 -14.65
CA LYS A 94 12.38 7.50 -13.38
C LYS A 94 12.25 6.59 -12.16
N ARG A 95 11.21 5.76 -12.12
CA ARG A 95 10.99 4.76 -11.07
C ARG A 95 10.61 3.43 -11.70
N VAL A 96 11.10 2.34 -11.09
CA VAL A 96 10.74 0.99 -11.52
C VAL A 96 10.34 0.14 -10.33
N ILE A 97 9.30 -0.67 -10.54
CA ILE A 97 8.77 -1.61 -9.56
C ILE A 97 8.76 -2.99 -10.18
N ALA A 98 9.24 -3.99 -9.44
CA ALA A 98 9.19 -5.39 -9.87
C ALA A 98 8.33 -6.22 -8.90
N ARG A 99 7.36 -6.96 -9.45
CA ARG A 99 6.61 -7.98 -8.71
C ARG A 99 7.47 -9.23 -8.54
N VAL A 100 7.58 -9.70 -7.30
CA VAL A 100 8.29 -10.94 -6.95
C VAL A 100 7.37 -11.89 -6.16
N ARG A 101 7.76 -13.15 -6.06
CA ARG A 101 7.10 -14.18 -5.26
C ARG A 101 8.01 -14.71 -4.17
N THR A 102 9.30 -14.77 -4.45
CA THR A 102 10.32 -15.31 -3.56
C THR A 102 10.46 -14.44 -2.33
N HIS A 103 10.21 -15.02 -1.15
CA HIS A 103 10.26 -14.31 0.12
C HIS A 103 11.67 -13.76 0.42
N ASP A 104 12.71 -14.52 0.06
CA ASP A 104 14.11 -14.15 0.27
C ASP A 104 14.45 -12.78 -0.35
N TYR A 105 13.86 -12.44 -1.51
CA TYR A 105 14.07 -11.16 -2.17
C TYR A 105 13.54 -9.95 -1.39
N LEU A 106 12.61 -10.18 -0.45
CA LEU A 106 11.95 -9.14 0.34
C LEU A 106 12.64 -8.90 1.69
N LEU A 107 13.71 -9.63 2.00
CA LEU A 107 14.47 -9.42 3.21
C LEU A 107 15.17 -8.05 3.16
N PRO A 108 15.15 -7.25 4.24
CA PRO A 108 15.75 -5.92 4.26
C PRO A 108 17.24 -5.90 3.85
N GLU A 109 18.00 -6.94 4.23
CA GLU A 109 19.40 -7.08 3.86
C GLU A 109 19.62 -7.30 2.36
N HIS A 110 18.61 -7.74 1.60
CA HIS A 110 18.70 -7.98 0.16
C HIS A 110 18.28 -6.77 -0.68
N GLU A 111 17.66 -5.77 -0.10
CA GLU A 111 17.22 -4.54 -0.80
C GLU A 111 18.39 -3.87 -1.54
N VAL A 112 19.57 -3.86 -0.94
CA VAL A 112 20.78 -3.27 -1.52
C VAL A 112 21.12 -3.87 -2.89
N TYR A 113 20.92 -5.18 -3.10
CA TYR A 113 21.23 -5.83 -4.37
C TYR A 113 20.27 -5.40 -5.48
N PHE A 114 18.99 -5.21 -5.16
CA PHE A 114 18.01 -4.72 -6.13
C PHE A 114 18.25 -3.26 -6.48
N ASN A 115 18.58 -2.43 -5.51
CA ASN A 115 18.97 -1.04 -5.72
C ASN A 115 20.23 -0.92 -6.63
N GLN A 116 21.22 -1.80 -6.46
CA GLN A 116 22.43 -1.82 -7.30
C GLN A 116 22.13 -2.12 -8.78
N ILE A 117 21.11 -2.95 -9.07
CA ILE A 117 20.67 -3.22 -10.45
C ILE A 117 19.61 -2.24 -10.94
N GLY A 118 19.36 -1.18 -10.16
CA GLY A 118 18.49 -0.06 -10.52
C GLY A 118 17.00 -0.26 -10.21
N ILE A 119 16.60 -1.29 -9.47
CA ILE A 119 15.20 -1.50 -9.09
C ILE A 119 14.90 -0.69 -7.83
N ASP A 120 13.97 0.26 -7.94
CA ASP A 120 13.63 1.16 -6.84
C ASP A 120 12.76 0.49 -5.77
N ASN A 121 11.87 -0.42 -6.19
CA ASN A 121 11.02 -1.16 -5.25
C ASN A 121 10.71 -2.57 -5.78
N ILE A 122 10.65 -3.53 -4.87
CA ILE A 122 10.09 -4.85 -5.11
C ILE A 122 8.84 -5.06 -4.28
N ILE A 123 7.84 -5.73 -4.85
CA ILE A 123 6.57 -6.00 -4.18
C ILE A 123 6.19 -7.47 -4.32
N SER A 124 5.60 -8.03 -3.28
CA SER A 124 4.95 -9.33 -3.34
C SER A 124 3.48 -9.21 -2.91
N PRO A 125 2.53 -9.31 -3.84
CA PRO A 125 1.11 -9.26 -3.52
C PRO A 125 0.71 -10.33 -2.52
N THR A 126 1.29 -11.53 -2.64
CA THR A 126 1.01 -12.65 -1.72
C THR A 126 1.43 -12.31 -0.30
N MET A 127 2.61 -11.70 -0.12
CA MET A 127 3.09 -11.31 1.22
C MET A 127 2.26 -10.15 1.79
N LEU A 128 1.91 -9.16 0.95
CA LEU A 128 1.02 -8.07 1.37
C LEU A 128 -0.34 -8.61 1.82
N CYS A 129 -0.96 -9.48 1.02
CA CYS A 129 -2.23 -10.13 1.38
C CYS A 129 -2.12 -10.96 2.68
N SER A 130 -1.06 -11.75 2.81
CA SER A 130 -0.84 -12.59 4.00
C SER A 130 -0.62 -11.75 5.26
N SER A 131 0.11 -10.65 5.14
CA SER A 131 0.34 -9.73 6.26
C SER A 131 -0.95 -9.04 6.68
N GLU A 132 -1.79 -8.64 5.72
CA GLU A 132 -3.09 -8.03 5.97
C GLU A 132 -4.06 -9.02 6.64
N ILE A 133 -4.16 -10.25 6.15
CA ILE A 133 -4.96 -11.30 6.80
C ILE A 133 -4.47 -11.56 8.23
N LYS A 134 -3.14 -11.66 8.41
CA LYS A 134 -2.54 -11.83 9.74
C LYS A 134 -2.88 -10.66 10.67
N ARG A 135 -2.87 -9.42 10.14
CA ARG A 135 -3.26 -8.22 10.88
C ARG A 135 -4.72 -8.30 11.33
N MET A 136 -5.63 -8.68 10.43
CA MET A 136 -7.05 -8.87 10.75
C MET A 136 -7.27 -9.94 11.84
N LEU A 137 -6.52 -11.05 11.78
CA LEU A 137 -6.63 -12.12 12.77
C LEU A 137 -6.04 -11.76 14.13
N LYS A 138 -4.90 -11.05 14.15
CA LYS A 138 -4.25 -10.66 15.41
C LYS A 138 -5.01 -9.57 16.14
N ASN A 139 -5.66 -8.69 15.41
CA ASN A 139 -6.29 -7.50 15.95
C ASN A 139 -7.83 -7.62 15.96
N SER A 140 -8.35 -8.81 16.30
CA SER A 140 -9.80 -9.02 16.38
C SER A 140 -10.51 -8.09 17.36
N SER A 141 -9.78 -7.53 18.32
CA SER A 141 -10.29 -6.52 19.27
C SER A 141 -10.15 -5.08 18.77
N PHE A 142 -9.31 -4.84 17.75
CA PHE A 142 -9.21 -3.51 17.12
C PHE A 142 -10.02 -3.50 15.82
N THR A 143 -10.78 -2.44 15.62
CA THR A 143 -11.54 -2.24 14.38
C THR A 143 -10.62 -1.76 13.27
N ASP A 144 -9.65 -0.90 13.60
CA ASP A 144 -8.68 -0.31 12.67
C ASP A 144 -7.27 -0.31 13.26
N VAL A 145 -6.26 -0.66 12.44
CA VAL A 145 -4.84 -0.54 12.81
C VAL A 145 -4.07 -0.03 11.61
N PHE A 146 -3.41 1.11 11.77
CA PHE A 146 -2.51 1.70 10.76
C PHE A 146 -1.12 1.81 11.36
N GLU A 147 -0.16 1.15 10.75
CA GLU A 147 1.25 1.20 11.14
C GLU A 147 2.02 2.17 10.24
N PHE A 148 2.82 3.05 10.84
CA PHE A 148 3.70 3.99 10.16
C PHE A 148 5.15 3.72 10.57
N GLU A 149 6.09 3.96 9.66
CA GLU A 149 7.52 3.83 9.90
C GLU A 149 7.88 2.47 10.55
N GLU A 150 7.45 1.36 9.91
CA GLU A 150 7.72 -0.01 10.37
C GLU A 150 7.18 -0.30 11.79
N GLY A 151 6.05 0.32 12.11
CA GLY A 151 5.39 0.16 13.40
C GLY A 151 5.95 1.02 14.54
N LYS A 152 6.84 1.98 14.25
CA LYS A 152 7.30 2.95 15.27
C LYS A 152 6.17 3.83 15.77
N LEU A 153 5.22 4.12 14.90
CA LEU A 153 4.00 4.87 15.19
C LEU A 153 2.80 4.07 14.73
N ASN A 154 1.81 3.92 15.60
CA ASN A 154 0.58 3.19 15.29
C ASN A 154 -0.64 4.08 15.55
N VAL A 155 -1.61 4.01 14.64
CA VAL A 155 -2.95 4.53 14.85
C VAL A 155 -3.89 3.36 14.99
N VAL A 156 -4.60 3.28 16.11
CA VAL A 156 -5.47 2.16 16.47
C VAL A 156 -6.87 2.69 16.73
N GLY A 157 -7.87 2.10 16.07
CA GLY A 157 -9.29 2.40 16.29
C GLY A 157 -9.97 1.26 17.04
N ILE A 158 -10.71 1.60 18.10
CA ILE A 158 -11.58 0.68 18.84
C ILE A 158 -12.96 1.29 19.06
N THR A 159 -13.98 0.45 18.98
CA THR A 159 -15.32 0.84 19.39
C THR A 159 -15.51 0.48 20.87
N LEU A 160 -15.79 1.49 21.67
CA LEU A 160 -15.95 1.31 23.11
C LEU A 160 -17.36 0.84 23.44
N ASP A 161 -17.45 -0.21 24.23
CA ASP A 161 -18.70 -0.68 24.81
C ASP A 161 -18.97 -0.06 26.17
N GLN A 162 -20.11 -0.39 26.77
CA GLN A 162 -20.53 0.13 28.08
C GLN A 162 -19.62 -0.31 29.25
N TYR A 163 -18.78 -1.33 29.05
CA TYR A 163 -17.89 -1.88 30.07
C TYR A 163 -16.51 -1.24 30.04
N SER A 164 -16.19 -0.48 28.99
CA SER A 164 -14.91 0.20 28.88
C SER A 164 -14.69 1.21 30.01
N THR A 165 -13.51 1.18 30.57
CA THR A 165 -13.11 2.09 31.67
C THR A 165 -13.06 3.56 31.27
N LEU A 166 -13.09 3.85 29.96
CA LEU A 166 -13.02 5.19 29.37
C LEU A 166 -14.40 5.85 29.22
N VAL A 167 -15.47 5.06 29.19
CA VAL A 167 -16.81 5.59 28.98
C VAL A 167 -17.25 6.49 30.13
N ASN A 168 -17.89 7.61 29.79
CA ASN A 168 -18.34 8.67 30.70
C ASN A 168 -17.22 9.46 31.42
N LYS A 169 -15.97 9.36 30.96
CA LYS A 169 -14.85 10.16 31.48
C LYS A 169 -14.46 11.26 30.49
N GLN A 170 -13.93 12.35 31.03
CA GLN A 170 -13.28 13.40 30.24
C GLN A 170 -11.86 12.97 29.85
N ILE A 171 -11.40 13.38 28.67
CA ILE A 171 -10.04 13.09 28.22
C ILE A 171 -8.97 13.67 29.15
N SER A 172 -9.22 14.84 29.77
CA SER A 172 -8.31 15.43 30.75
C SER A 172 -8.12 14.59 32.01
N GLU A 173 -9.08 13.75 32.37
CA GLU A 173 -8.98 12.84 33.51
C GLU A 173 -8.06 11.66 33.19
N MET A 174 -8.03 11.23 31.94
CA MET A 174 -7.22 10.10 31.47
C MET A 174 -5.72 10.42 31.47
N SER A 175 -5.35 11.67 31.19
CA SER A 175 -3.93 12.10 31.17
C SER A 175 -3.21 11.91 32.51
N LYS A 176 -3.92 11.62 33.59
CA LYS A 176 -3.37 11.32 34.91
C LYS A 176 -2.98 9.85 35.09
N ASN A 177 -3.38 8.97 34.17
CA ASN A 177 -3.06 7.56 34.19
C ASN A 177 -1.78 7.30 33.36
N SER A 178 -0.81 6.58 33.91
CA SER A 178 0.47 6.26 33.26
C SER A 178 0.33 5.54 31.94
N ILE A 179 -0.78 4.82 31.71
CA ILE A 179 -1.08 4.18 30.40
C ILE A 179 -1.11 5.21 29.27
N PHE A 180 -1.55 6.46 29.55
CA PHE A 180 -1.65 7.52 28.56
C PHE A 180 -0.36 8.34 28.38
N GLU A 181 0.78 7.97 28.98
CA GLU A 181 2.05 8.64 28.73
C GLU A 181 2.47 8.48 27.25
N ASP A 182 2.31 7.27 26.71
CA ASP A 182 2.67 6.89 25.33
C ASP A 182 1.48 6.76 24.39
N ILE A 183 0.27 7.12 24.84
CA ILE A 183 -0.98 7.02 24.09
C ILE A 183 -1.67 8.38 24.04
N ARG A 184 -2.21 8.76 22.87
CA ARG A 184 -3.06 9.95 22.72
C ARG A 184 -4.30 9.62 21.91
N ILE A 185 -5.44 10.14 22.34
CA ILE A 185 -6.67 10.10 21.58
C ILE A 185 -6.62 11.23 20.53
N ILE A 186 -6.74 10.87 19.25
CA ILE A 186 -6.62 11.81 18.14
C ILE A 186 -7.95 12.12 17.45
N ALA A 187 -8.89 11.16 17.46
CA ALA A 187 -10.20 11.34 16.88
C ALA A 187 -11.23 10.45 17.59
N ILE A 188 -12.50 10.87 17.55
CA ILE A 188 -13.66 10.09 18.00
C ILE A 188 -14.70 10.16 16.89
N VAL A 189 -15.17 9.02 16.40
CA VAL A 189 -16.32 8.93 15.51
C VAL A 189 -17.54 8.52 16.34
N ARG A 190 -18.54 9.41 16.36
CA ARG A 190 -19.79 9.21 17.06
C ARG A 190 -20.96 9.26 16.08
N GLY A 191 -21.50 8.11 15.74
CA GLY A 191 -22.45 8.00 14.63
C GLY A 191 -21.82 8.46 13.31
N GLN A 192 -22.31 9.54 12.72
CA GLN A 192 -21.78 10.11 11.48
C GLN A 192 -20.86 11.32 11.69
N MET A 193 -20.57 11.68 12.94
CA MET A 193 -19.75 12.85 13.25
C MET A 193 -18.33 12.45 13.65
N THR A 194 -17.33 13.13 13.09
CA THR A 194 -15.95 13.05 13.55
C THR A 194 -15.68 14.22 14.50
N ILE A 195 -15.18 13.90 15.69
CA ILE A 195 -14.84 14.84 16.76
C ILE A 195 -13.32 14.81 16.92
N ILE A 196 -12.68 15.98 16.80
CA ILE A 196 -11.29 16.17 17.23
C ILE A 196 -11.34 16.50 18.73
N PRO A 197 -10.89 15.56 19.59
CA PRO A 197 -11.13 15.69 21.01
C PRO A 197 -10.30 16.78 21.66
N ARG A 198 -10.86 17.35 22.74
CA ARG A 198 -10.17 18.27 23.65
C ARG A 198 -10.24 17.72 25.06
N GLY A 199 -9.52 18.33 26.01
CA GLY A 199 -9.51 17.87 27.41
C GLY A 199 -10.90 17.73 28.05
N ASN A 200 -11.85 18.61 27.68
CA ASN A 200 -13.23 18.60 28.15
C ASN A 200 -14.17 17.69 27.36
N THR A 201 -13.68 16.95 26.37
CA THR A 201 -14.48 16.01 25.59
C THR A 201 -14.77 14.76 26.41
N TYR A 202 -16.05 14.38 26.50
CA TYR A 202 -16.49 13.14 27.12
C TYR A 202 -16.51 12.01 26.09
N ILE A 203 -16.00 10.86 26.48
CA ILE A 203 -16.16 9.60 25.74
C ILE A 203 -17.51 8.99 26.12
N ARG A 204 -18.21 8.44 25.14
CA ARG A 204 -19.52 7.82 25.27
C ARG A 204 -19.52 6.37 24.82
N ASN A 205 -20.48 5.60 25.29
CA ASN A 205 -20.75 4.27 24.78
C ASN A 205 -20.99 4.31 23.25
N ASN A 206 -20.47 3.32 22.54
CA ASN A 206 -20.46 3.20 21.07
C ASN A 206 -19.66 4.30 20.33
N ASP A 207 -18.82 5.07 21.02
CA ASP A 207 -17.81 5.89 20.35
C ASP A 207 -16.76 4.99 19.71
N HIS A 208 -16.41 5.26 18.46
CA HIS A 208 -15.25 4.69 17.82
C HIS A 208 -14.08 5.64 18.02
N VAL A 209 -13.12 5.22 18.84
CA VAL A 209 -12.03 6.07 19.33
C VAL A 209 -10.71 5.68 18.67
N PHE A 210 -10.04 6.67 18.07
CA PHE A 210 -8.71 6.50 17.46
C PHE A 210 -7.63 6.98 18.42
N PHE A 211 -6.69 6.08 18.66
CA PHE A 211 -5.51 6.32 19.50
C PHE A 211 -4.27 6.35 18.63
N ILE A 212 -3.32 7.22 18.95
CA ILE A 212 -1.97 7.18 18.43
C ILE A 212 -1.03 6.71 19.54
N SER A 213 -0.14 5.78 19.23
CA SER A 213 0.78 5.16 20.20
C SER A 213 2.08 4.70 19.56
N ASN A 214 3.10 4.46 20.38
CA ASN A 214 4.27 3.70 19.98
C ASN A 214 3.96 2.19 19.95
N LYS A 215 4.86 1.39 19.38
CA LYS A 215 4.67 -0.06 19.20
C LYS A 215 4.41 -0.82 20.53
N LYS A 216 5.03 -0.35 21.61
CA LYS A 216 4.93 -1.03 22.93
C LYS A 216 3.58 -0.76 23.62
N ALA A 217 2.99 0.39 23.34
CA ALA A 217 1.75 0.81 24.01
C ALA A 217 0.46 0.31 23.29
N VAL A 218 0.57 -0.32 22.13
CA VAL A 218 -0.60 -0.84 21.39
C VAL A 218 -1.39 -1.85 22.23
N GLU A 219 -0.69 -2.79 22.88
CA GLU A 219 -1.35 -3.82 23.69
C GLU A 219 -2.08 -3.23 24.90
N SER A 220 -1.55 -2.15 25.49
CA SER A 220 -2.17 -1.47 26.63
C SER A 220 -3.50 -0.77 26.28
N ILE A 221 -3.77 -0.54 24.99
CA ILE A 221 -5.05 0.03 24.53
C ILE A 221 -6.18 -1.00 24.67
N LEU A 222 -5.86 -2.30 24.60
CA LEU A 222 -6.85 -3.37 24.77
C LEU A 222 -7.35 -3.53 26.22
N ASP A 223 -6.58 -3.03 27.17
CA ASP A 223 -6.91 -3.10 28.60
C ASP A 223 -7.75 -1.90 29.07
N LEU A 224 -8.11 -0.97 28.13
CA LEU A 224 -8.91 0.23 28.39
C LEU A 224 -10.40 0.00 28.26
#